data_c25b2ba42dfe24ae0a0f18cb18869ec3
#
_entry.id   c25b2ba42dfe24ae0a0f18cb18869ec3
#
_cell.length_a   1.000
_cell.length_b   1.000
_cell.length_c   1.000
_cell.angle_alpha   90.00
_cell.angle_beta   90.00
_cell.angle_gamma   90.00
#
_symmetry.space_group_name_H-M   'P 1'
#
loop_
_entity.id
_entity.type
_entity.pdbx_description
1 polymer ?
#
loop_
_entity_poly.entity_id
_entity_poly.type
_entity_poly.pdbx_seq_one_letter_code
_entity_poly.pdbx_strand_id
1 'polypeptide(L)'
;MKETITGVVEIKSQTLQRLEREVKDISDFRKDIKNFLQKSTTELLEFILGGVINLNGSDIHIEPLEAKAKLRTRIDGILQDVFFIEEKIYRALVSRIKLISGLKLNITKSPQDGRFSILIPQEVEVRTSTLPAERGESIVLRILNPKSLIELEELGLKEDLLSIFGREIKKPNGMIIVTGPTGSGKTTTLYAFLKKIQSPEIKIITIEDPIEYHLEGISQTQVNPEEDYDFANGLQSIMRQDPDVILVGEIRDINTAKIALQAALTGHLVLATLHTNDAPSTIQRLIDLGADPTTVAAAINFVVAQRLLRKVCQKCAKFEKISQKEIEDFKKAFEVFPKTVKIPAITKNLEIPKAKGCKFCNFTGFRGRKGVFEAFLIDEKIQKLILKKAPVFELKNQAIQNGMVTMQQSALIDVISGITTLDEVERVVS
;
A
#
# COMPACT_ATOMS: atom_id res chain seq x y z
N MET A 1 -4.03 25.17 -8.23
CA MET A 1 -3.01 25.27 -9.32
C MET A 1 -2.39 23.90 -9.53
N LYS A 2 -2.22 23.42 -10.78
CA LYS A 2 -1.38 22.24 -11.01
C LYS A 2 0.03 22.63 -10.58
N GLU A 3 0.54 22.06 -9.51
CA GLU A 3 1.96 22.15 -9.19
C GLU A 3 2.73 21.61 -10.39
N THR A 4 3.48 22.46 -11.04
CA THR A 4 4.20 22.11 -12.26
C THR A 4 5.27 21.09 -11.90
N ILE A 5 5.20 19.90 -12.49
CA ILE A 5 6.28 18.91 -12.41
C ILE A 5 7.52 19.58 -12.99
N THR A 6 8.57 19.74 -12.18
CA THR A 6 9.69 20.63 -12.50
C THR A 6 10.66 20.06 -13.50
N GLY A 7 10.74 18.74 -13.63
CA GLY A 7 11.63 18.09 -14.59
C GLY A 7 11.06 16.80 -15.14
N VAL A 8 11.55 16.45 -16.34
CA VAL A 8 11.19 15.20 -17.02
C VAL A 8 12.46 14.44 -17.34
N VAL A 9 12.48 13.15 -17.02
CA VAL A 9 13.55 12.21 -17.43
C VAL A 9 12.95 11.29 -18.50
N GLU A 10 13.39 11.47 -19.73
CA GLU A 10 12.98 10.58 -20.83
C GLU A 10 13.88 9.35 -20.89
N ILE A 11 13.33 8.17 -20.72
CA ILE A 11 14.04 6.90 -20.91
C ILE A 11 13.71 6.37 -22.30
N LYS A 12 14.70 6.38 -23.17
CA LYS A 12 14.55 5.93 -24.57
C LYS A 12 14.04 4.49 -24.64
N SER A 13 13.14 4.23 -25.60
CA SER A 13 12.58 2.89 -25.82
C SER A 13 13.64 1.80 -26.00
N GLN A 14 14.75 2.12 -26.68
CA GLN A 14 15.88 1.21 -26.83
C GLN A 14 16.52 0.82 -25.49
N THR A 15 16.64 1.77 -24.56
CA THR A 15 17.18 1.53 -23.22
C THR A 15 16.22 0.63 -22.42
N LEU A 16 14.93 0.87 -22.50
CA LEU A 16 13.93 0.02 -21.84
C LEU A 16 13.94 -1.42 -22.37
N GLN A 17 13.92 -1.60 -23.70
CA GLN A 17 14.00 -2.92 -24.33
C GLN A 17 15.29 -3.65 -23.96
N ARG A 18 16.41 -2.93 -23.87
CA ARG A 18 17.67 -3.49 -23.40
C ARG A 18 17.56 -3.94 -21.94
N LEU A 19 17.02 -3.08 -21.06
CA LEU A 19 16.82 -3.40 -19.64
C LEU A 19 15.90 -4.62 -19.47
N GLU A 20 14.79 -4.68 -20.19
CA GLU A 20 13.88 -5.83 -20.20
C GLU A 20 14.55 -7.13 -20.63
N ARG A 21 15.47 -7.07 -21.57
CA ARG A 21 16.22 -8.24 -22.07
C ARG A 21 17.36 -8.66 -21.14
N GLU A 22 18.15 -7.72 -20.64
CA GLU A 22 19.45 -7.97 -20.00
C GLU A 22 19.38 -7.95 -18.46
N VAL A 23 18.45 -7.19 -17.85
CA VAL A 23 18.31 -7.04 -16.40
C VAL A 23 17.10 -7.83 -15.90
N LYS A 24 17.33 -9.07 -15.50
CA LYS A 24 16.26 -9.96 -14.98
C LYS A 24 16.21 -9.99 -13.45
N ASP A 25 17.28 -9.62 -12.79
CA ASP A 25 17.45 -9.62 -11.35
C ASP A 25 18.42 -8.52 -10.89
N ILE A 26 18.56 -8.32 -9.58
CA ILE A 26 19.50 -7.34 -9.00
C ILE A 26 20.96 -7.67 -9.35
N SER A 27 21.31 -8.93 -9.53
CA SER A 27 22.68 -9.32 -9.88
C SER A 27 23.04 -8.85 -11.29
N ASP A 28 22.11 -8.98 -12.24
CA ASP A 28 22.28 -8.45 -13.58
C ASP A 28 22.31 -6.92 -13.56
N PHE A 29 21.42 -6.29 -12.81
CA PHE A 29 21.40 -4.84 -12.62
C PHE A 29 22.72 -4.32 -12.05
N ARG A 30 23.28 -5.02 -11.05
CA ARG A 30 24.60 -4.71 -10.45
C ARG A 30 25.76 -4.82 -11.44
N LYS A 31 25.70 -5.77 -12.36
CA LYS A 31 26.73 -5.91 -13.39
C LYS A 31 26.67 -4.79 -14.41
N ASP A 32 25.48 -4.49 -14.87
CA ASP A 32 25.27 -3.52 -15.93
C ASP A 32 25.48 -2.07 -15.48
N ILE A 33 25.14 -1.73 -14.22
CA ILE A 33 25.35 -0.38 -13.69
C ILE A 33 26.83 0.07 -13.78
N LYS A 34 27.78 -0.87 -13.68
CA LYS A 34 29.23 -0.58 -13.82
C LYS A 34 29.55 0.07 -15.15
N ASN A 35 28.86 -0.32 -16.21
CA ASN A 35 29.10 0.22 -17.57
C ASN A 35 28.59 1.67 -17.69
N PHE A 36 27.74 2.12 -16.77
CA PHE A 36 27.17 3.47 -16.77
C PHE A 36 27.91 4.43 -15.82
N LEU A 37 28.79 3.94 -14.94
CA LEU A 37 29.55 4.79 -14.01
C LEU A 37 30.51 5.74 -14.73
N GLN A 38 30.94 5.39 -15.93
CA GLN A 38 31.84 6.21 -16.76
C GLN A 38 31.08 7.10 -17.75
N LYS A 39 29.77 6.98 -17.83
CA LYS A 39 28.90 7.80 -18.68
C LYS A 39 28.48 9.10 -17.97
N SER A 40 27.68 9.90 -18.64
CA SER A 40 27.12 11.11 -18.05
C SER A 40 26.23 10.77 -16.84
N THR A 41 26.15 11.70 -15.88
CA THR A 41 25.27 11.57 -14.71
C THR A 41 23.81 11.37 -15.10
N THR A 42 23.40 11.97 -16.22
CA THR A 42 22.03 11.82 -16.75
C THR A 42 21.79 10.40 -17.23
N GLU A 43 22.68 9.82 -18.04
CA GLU A 43 22.54 8.44 -18.50
C GLU A 43 22.59 7.42 -17.36
N LEU A 44 23.41 7.67 -16.33
CA LEU A 44 23.46 6.83 -15.13
C LEU A 44 22.12 6.89 -14.38
N LEU A 45 21.54 8.09 -14.21
CA LEU A 45 20.25 8.25 -13.56
C LEU A 45 19.12 7.58 -14.35
N GLU A 46 19.07 7.77 -15.68
CA GLU A 46 18.13 7.08 -16.57
C GLU A 46 18.21 5.55 -16.42
N PHE A 47 19.44 5.03 -16.40
CA PHE A 47 19.67 3.59 -16.22
C PHE A 47 19.20 3.10 -14.84
N ILE A 48 19.49 3.86 -13.76
CA ILE A 48 19.04 3.52 -12.40
C ILE A 48 17.50 3.49 -12.34
N LEU A 49 16.85 4.55 -12.82
CA LEU A 49 15.38 4.66 -12.81
C LEU A 49 14.73 3.55 -13.64
N GLY A 50 15.20 3.36 -14.88
CA GLY A 50 14.67 2.32 -15.78
C GLY A 50 14.90 0.90 -15.24
N GLY A 51 16.06 0.63 -14.65
CA GLY A 51 16.39 -0.67 -14.07
C GLY A 51 15.50 -1.00 -12.86
N VAL A 52 15.22 -0.02 -11.99
CA VAL A 52 14.34 -0.22 -10.84
C VAL A 52 12.89 -0.40 -11.28
N ILE A 53 12.42 0.37 -12.27
CA ILE A 53 11.07 0.18 -12.83
C ILE A 53 10.93 -1.21 -13.45
N ASN A 54 11.92 -1.66 -14.22
CA ASN A 54 11.94 -2.99 -14.85
C ASN A 54 11.90 -4.13 -13.81
N LEU A 55 12.53 -3.93 -12.66
CA LEU A 55 12.52 -4.88 -11.54
C LEU A 55 11.28 -4.74 -10.63
N ASN A 56 10.30 -3.89 -10.98
CA ASN A 56 9.14 -3.56 -10.16
C ASN A 56 9.50 -3.03 -8.76
N GLY A 57 10.58 -2.26 -8.68
CA GLY A 57 10.96 -1.56 -7.46
C GLY A 57 10.05 -0.37 -7.18
N SER A 58 9.73 -0.15 -5.91
CA SER A 58 8.88 0.96 -5.46
C SER A 58 9.67 2.19 -5.02
N ASP A 59 10.85 1.99 -4.46
CA ASP A 59 11.68 3.08 -3.94
C ASP A 59 13.15 2.86 -4.29
N ILE A 60 13.87 3.96 -4.50
CA ILE A 60 15.33 4.01 -4.64
C ILE A 60 15.88 4.80 -3.46
N HIS A 61 16.87 4.25 -2.77
CA HIS A 61 17.57 4.89 -1.68
C HIS A 61 19.03 5.11 -2.06
N ILE A 62 19.53 6.33 -1.89
CA ILE A 62 20.94 6.68 -2.05
C ILE A 62 21.42 7.23 -0.71
N GLU A 63 22.21 6.43 -0.02
CA GLU A 63 22.62 6.67 1.37
C GLU A 63 24.14 6.94 1.42
N PRO A 64 24.60 8.14 1.83
CA PRO A 64 26.03 8.45 1.92
C PRO A 64 26.68 7.68 3.08
N LEU A 65 27.87 7.13 2.82
CA LEU A 65 28.76 6.49 3.78
C LEU A 65 30.10 7.23 3.79
N GLU A 66 31.08 6.75 4.54
CA GLU A 66 32.36 7.44 4.74
C GLU A 66 33.11 7.76 3.44
N ALA A 67 33.25 6.83 2.52
CA ALA A 67 33.97 7.00 1.24
C ALA A 67 33.13 6.69 0.00
N LYS A 68 31.87 6.35 0.16
CA LYS A 68 30.98 5.86 -0.92
C LYS A 68 29.54 6.24 -0.58
N ALA A 69 28.65 6.06 -1.54
CA ALA A 69 27.22 6.05 -1.25
C ALA A 69 26.64 4.68 -1.60
N LYS A 70 25.67 4.23 -0.84
CA LYS A 70 24.98 2.96 -1.02
C LYS A 70 23.71 3.18 -1.81
N LEU A 71 23.59 2.53 -2.95
CA LEU A 71 22.36 2.48 -3.75
C LEU A 71 21.58 1.23 -3.37
N ARG A 72 20.34 1.42 -2.97
CA ARG A 72 19.39 0.35 -2.60
C ARG A 72 18.09 0.53 -3.35
N THR A 73 17.36 -0.54 -3.56
CA THR A 73 15.99 -0.49 -4.07
C THR A 73 15.06 -1.33 -3.22
N ARG A 74 13.81 -0.90 -3.11
CA ARG A 74 12.77 -1.68 -2.44
C ARG A 74 12.00 -2.49 -3.47
N ILE A 75 12.05 -3.81 -3.37
CA ILE A 75 11.30 -4.75 -4.22
C ILE A 75 10.44 -5.63 -3.31
N ASP A 76 9.16 -5.76 -3.64
CA ASP A 76 8.18 -6.49 -2.82
C ASP A 76 8.21 -6.11 -1.32
N GLY A 77 8.44 -4.81 -1.04
CA GLY A 77 8.48 -4.26 0.31
C GLY A 77 9.82 -4.41 1.04
N ILE A 78 10.81 -5.12 0.48
CA ILE A 78 12.13 -5.35 1.10
C ILE A 78 13.20 -4.51 0.41
N LEU A 79 14.00 -3.79 1.21
CA LEU A 79 15.18 -3.08 0.72
C LEU A 79 16.30 -4.05 0.39
N GLN A 80 16.86 -3.90 -0.80
CA GLN A 80 17.96 -4.73 -1.31
C GLN A 80 19.11 -3.83 -1.79
N ASP A 81 20.33 -4.22 -1.47
CA ASP A 81 21.53 -3.52 -1.89
C ASP A 81 21.77 -3.75 -3.38
N VAL A 82 21.92 -2.67 -4.14
CA VAL A 82 22.24 -2.72 -5.58
C VAL A 82 23.72 -2.53 -5.81
N PHE A 83 24.26 -1.37 -5.40
CA PHE A 83 25.64 -1.00 -5.73
C PHE A 83 26.21 0.02 -4.74
N PHE A 84 27.56 0.12 -4.68
CA PHE A 84 28.26 1.18 -3.99
C PHE A 84 28.81 2.18 -5.02
N ILE A 85 28.43 3.45 -4.89
CA ILE A 85 28.79 4.55 -5.78
C ILE A 85 29.93 5.33 -5.14
N GLU A 86 30.94 5.70 -5.91
CA GLU A 86 32.03 6.57 -5.47
C GLU A 86 31.50 7.98 -5.14
N GLU A 87 32.15 8.65 -4.18
CA GLU A 87 31.71 9.95 -3.66
C GLU A 87 31.52 11.01 -4.76
N LYS A 88 32.42 11.08 -5.74
CA LYS A 88 32.31 12.03 -6.85
C LYS A 88 31.04 11.84 -7.68
N ILE A 89 30.72 10.57 -8.01
CA ILE A 89 29.54 10.21 -8.79
C ILE A 89 28.28 10.45 -7.96
N TYR A 90 28.32 10.10 -6.67
CA TYR A 90 27.22 10.35 -5.73
C TYR A 90 26.87 11.84 -5.67
N ARG A 91 27.86 12.73 -5.49
CA ARG A 91 27.62 14.18 -5.43
C ARG A 91 26.98 14.71 -6.73
N ALA A 92 27.41 14.21 -7.87
CA ALA A 92 26.84 14.56 -9.17
C ALA A 92 25.38 14.07 -9.31
N LEU A 93 25.10 12.83 -8.86
CA LEU A 93 23.74 12.28 -8.84
C LEU A 93 22.82 13.08 -7.93
N VAL A 94 23.25 13.42 -6.70
CA VAL A 94 22.48 14.27 -5.76
C VAL A 94 22.12 15.59 -6.44
N SER A 95 23.11 16.28 -7.02
CA SER A 95 22.87 17.57 -7.69
C SER A 95 21.90 17.43 -8.86
N ARG A 96 22.04 16.36 -9.66
CA ARG A 96 21.13 16.11 -10.79
C ARG A 96 19.71 15.81 -10.35
N ILE A 97 19.54 14.96 -9.33
CA ILE A 97 18.23 14.62 -8.76
C ILE A 97 17.57 15.86 -8.17
N LYS A 98 18.30 16.65 -7.37
CA LYS A 98 17.76 17.90 -6.81
C LYS A 98 17.29 18.86 -7.91
N LEU A 99 18.07 19.03 -8.96
CA LEU A 99 17.75 19.92 -10.09
C LEU A 99 16.46 19.51 -10.77
N ILE A 100 16.30 18.24 -11.15
CA ILE A 100 15.08 17.76 -11.84
C ILE A 100 13.86 17.72 -10.93
N SER A 101 14.07 17.59 -9.62
CA SER A 101 13.00 17.58 -8.60
C SER A 101 12.59 18.99 -8.16
N GLY A 102 13.20 20.06 -8.71
CA GLY A 102 12.94 21.45 -8.31
C GLY A 102 13.49 21.85 -6.95
N LEU A 103 14.43 21.07 -6.42
CA LEU A 103 15.03 21.32 -5.12
C LEU A 103 16.20 22.30 -5.21
N LYS A 104 16.42 23.05 -4.13
CA LYS A 104 17.52 24.02 -4.04
C LYS A 104 18.86 23.29 -3.80
N LEU A 105 19.83 23.49 -4.71
CA LEU A 105 21.13 22.81 -4.64
C LEU A 105 21.96 23.21 -3.41
N ASN A 106 21.85 24.49 -3.01
CA ASN A 106 22.62 25.06 -1.91
C ASN A 106 22.06 24.74 -0.51
N ILE A 107 20.86 24.18 -0.43
CA ILE A 107 20.28 23.74 0.86
C ILE A 107 20.65 22.26 1.05
N THR A 108 21.58 21.99 1.99
CA THR A 108 22.08 20.64 2.30
C THR A 108 21.89 20.26 3.77
N LYS A 109 21.47 21.22 4.62
CA LYS A 109 21.31 21.08 6.07
C LYS A 109 19.86 20.98 6.53
N SER A 110 18.91 21.02 5.59
CA SER A 110 17.47 20.88 5.87
C SER A 110 16.85 19.87 4.90
N PRO A 111 15.83 19.13 5.34
CA PRO A 111 15.07 18.27 4.44
C PRO A 111 14.44 19.08 3.32
N GLN A 112 14.31 18.48 2.15
CA GLN A 112 13.58 19.04 1.02
C GLN A 112 12.78 17.94 0.34
N ASP A 113 11.58 18.25 -0.08
CA ASP A 113 10.70 17.37 -0.85
C ASP A 113 10.40 17.99 -2.20
N GLY A 114 10.36 17.15 -3.23
CA GLY A 114 10.12 17.57 -4.60
C GLY A 114 9.63 16.42 -5.45
N ARG A 115 9.44 16.67 -6.73
CA ARG A 115 8.95 15.66 -7.67
C ARG A 115 9.41 15.91 -9.09
N PHE A 116 9.43 14.84 -9.88
CA PHE A 116 9.68 14.88 -11.32
C PHE A 116 8.94 13.73 -12.01
N SER A 117 8.87 13.76 -13.34
CA SER A 117 8.29 12.68 -14.14
C SER A 117 9.36 11.87 -14.87
N ILE A 118 9.09 10.58 -15.03
CA ILE A 118 9.80 9.72 -15.98
C ILE A 118 8.88 9.50 -17.18
N LEU A 119 9.37 9.82 -18.37
CA LEU A 119 8.67 9.55 -19.61
C LEU A 119 9.17 8.18 -20.14
N ILE A 120 8.33 7.19 -19.94
CA ILE A 120 8.32 5.90 -20.62
C ILE A 120 7.04 5.87 -21.44
N PRO A 121 6.56 4.78 -22.10
CA PRO A 121 5.27 4.81 -22.81
C PRO A 121 4.10 5.39 -22.02
N GLN A 122 4.16 5.31 -20.68
CA GLN A 122 3.27 6.04 -19.75
C GLN A 122 4.11 6.93 -18.85
N GLU A 123 3.57 8.09 -18.50
CA GLU A 123 4.23 8.97 -17.52
C GLU A 123 4.20 8.33 -16.13
N VAL A 124 5.35 8.34 -15.47
CA VAL A 124 5.55 7.81 -14.11
C VAL A 124 6.04 8.95 -13.23
N GLU A 125 5.26 9.35 -12.26
CA GLU A 125 5.66 10.36 -11.28
C GLU A 125 6.67 9.76 -10.29
N VAL A 126 7.66 10.57 -9.89
CA VAL A 126 8.64 10.23 -8.86
C VAL A 126 8.65 11.31 -7.80
N ARG A 127 8.40 10.94 -6.57
CA ARG A 127 8.58 11.82 -5.41
C ARG A 127 9.98 11.67 -4.87
N THR A 128 10.60 12.81 -4.62
CA THR A 128 11.97 12.91 -4.11
C THR A 128 11.93 13.48 -2.71
N SER A 129 12.56 12.82 -1.76
CA SER A 129 12.84 13.37 -0.44
C SER A 129 14.33 13.36 -0.17
N THR A 130 14.87 14.48 0.33
CA THR A 130 16.26 14.58 0.75
C THR A 130 16.33 14.83 2.24
N LEU A 131 17.25 14.16 2.91
CA LEU A 131 17.47 14.32 4.35
C LEU A 131 18.97 14.56 4.62
N PRO A 132 19.35 15.59 5.40
CA PRO A 132 20.72 15.75 5.83
C PRO A 132 21.23 14.53 6.59
N ALA A 133 22.41 14.06 6.19
CA ALA A 133 23.10 12.95 6.84
C ALA A 133 24.53 13.41 7.23
N GLU A 134 25.22 12.63 8.06
CA GLU A 134 26.58 12.98 8.55
C GLU A 134 27.56 13.24 7.39
N ARG A 135 27.43 12.51 6.29
CA ARG A 135 28.36 12.52 5.13
C ARG A 135 27.72 13.05 3.85
N GLY A 136 26.67 13.86 3.92
CA GLY A 136 26.00 14.43 2.76
C GLY A 136 24.47 14.42 2.92
N GLU A 137 23.76 14.11 1.84
CA GLU A 137 22.30 14.04 1.84
C GLU A 137 21.84 12.60 1.48
N SER A 138 21.03 12.00 2.35
CA SER A 138 20.30 10.78 1.97
C SER A 138 19.14 11.15 1.05
N ILE A 139 18.95 10.39 -0.01
CA ILE A 139 17.87 10.61 -0.99
C ILE A 139 17.00 9.38 -1.06
N VAL A 140 15.69 9.61 -1.06
CA VAL A 140 14.69 8.59 -1.37
C VAL A 140 13.88 9.06 -2.57
N LEU A 141 13.81 8.21 -3.60
CA LEU A 141 12.95 8.39 -4.76
C LEU A 141 11.84 7.34 -4.70
N ARG A 142 10.60 7.77 -4.53
CA ARG A 142 9.42 6.89 -4.59
C ARG A 142 8.84 6.92 -5.99
N ILE A 143 8.78 5.78 -6.63
CA ILE A 143 8.28 5.59 -7.99
C ILE A 143 6.78 5.28 -7.93
N LEU A 144 5.96 6.19 -8.43
CA LEU A 144 4.50 6.06 -8.51
C LEU A 144 4.12 5.48 -9.89
N ASN A 145 4.26 4.17 -10.03
CA ASN A 145 4.00 3.50 -11.30
C ASN A 145 2.49 3.25 -11.48
N PRO A 146 1.81 3.81 -12.51
CA PRO A 146 0.38 3.59 -12.75
C PRO A 146 -0.02 2.12 -12.95
N LYS A 147 0.93 1.24 -13.35
CA LYS A 147 0.71 -0.21 -13.39
C LYS A 147 0.40 -0.84 -12.03
N SER A 148 0.60 -0.10 -10.93
CA SER A 148 0.21 -0.53 -9.58
C SER A 148 -1.28 -0.37 -9.29
N LEU A 149 -2.03 0.31 -10.19
CA LEU A 149 -3.49 0.38 -10.12
C LEU A 149 -4.06 -0.95 -10.63
N ILE A 150 -4.65 -1.70 -9.74
CA ILE A 150 -5.23 -3.02 -10.01
C ILE A 150 -6.75 -2.99 -9.90
N GLU A 151 -7.40 -3.94 -10.52
CA GLU A 151 -8.85 -4.12 -10.42
C GLU A 151 -9.22 -4.80 -9.07
N LEU A 152 -10.49 -4.69 -8.68
CA LEU A 152 -11.01 -5.28 -7.44
C LEU A 152 -10.74 -6.79 -7.38
N GLU A 153 -10.87 -7.47 -8.50
CA GLU A 153 -10.66 -8.90 -8.66
C GLU A 153 -9.19 -9.32 -8.49
N GLU A 154 -8.26 -8.40 -8.70
CA GLU A 154 -6.81 -8.63 -8.60
C GLU A 154 -6.26 -8.41 -7.19
N LEU A 155 -7.06 -7.88 -6.24
CA LEU A 155 -6.67 -7.69 -4.83
C LEU A 155 -6.30 -9.00 -4.11
N GLY A 156 -6.68 -10.15 -4.68
CA GLY A 156 -6.45 -11.47 -4.09
C GLY A 156 -7.48 -11.87 -3.04
N LEU A 157 -8.66 -11.25 -3.08
CA LEU A 157 -9.82 -11.59 -2.25
C LEU A 157 -10.33 -13.00 -2.57
N LYS A 158 -10.88 -13.69 -1.55
CA LYS A 158 -11.67 -14.90 -1.77
C LYS A 158 -13.05 -14.54 -2.34
N GLU A 159 -13.68 -15.46 -3.05
CA GLU A 159 -14.94 -15.21 -3.77
C GLU A 159 -16.07 -14.68 -2.87
N ASP A 160 -16.21 -15.23 -1.66
CA ASP A 160 -17.19 -14.78 -0.68
C ASP A 160 -16.94 -13.32 -0.25
N LEU A 161 -15.69 -12.99 0.06
CA LEU A 161 -15.30 -11.63 0.44
C LEU A 161 -15.37 -10.67 -0.74
N LEU A 162 -14.98 -11.10 -1.94
CA LEU A 162 -15.12 -10.31 -3.17
C LEU A 162 -16.59 -9.93 -3.43
N SER A 163 -17.51 -10.88 -3.23
CA SER A 163 -18.95 -10.64 -3.34
C SER A 163 -19.44 -9.60 -2.33
N ILE A 164 -18.97 -9.68 -1.07
CA ILE A 164 -19.30 -8.68 -0.03
C ILE A 164 -18.77 -7.30 -0.45
N PHE A 165 -17.53 -7.18 -0.85
CA PHE A 165 -16.93 -5.93 -1.32
C PHE A 165 -17.74 -5.34 -2.48
N GLY A 166 -18.03 -6.16 -3.51
CA GLY A 166 -18.80 -5.73 -4.68
C GLY A 166 -20.22 -5.24 -4.38
N ARG A 167 -20.83 -5.74 -3.28
CA ARG A 167 -22.12 -5.28 -2.81
C ARG A 167 -22.02 -3.99 -2.00
N GLU A 168 -21.09 -3.93 -1.05
CA GLU A 168 -20.97 -2.79 -0.13
C GLU A 168 -20.54 -1.50 -0.84
N ILE A 169 -19.66 -1.58 -1.84
CA ILE A 169 -19.23 -0.40 -2.63
C ILE A 169 -20.34 0.15 -3.56
N LYS A 170 -21.42 -0.60 -3.79
CA LYS A 170 -22.57 -0.16 -4.60
C LYS A 170 -23.70 0.43 -3.76
N LYS A 171 -23.57 0.46 -2.44
CA LYS A 171 -24.55 1.12 -1.60
C LYS A 171 -24.58 2.63 -1.86
N PRO A 172 -25.74 3.28 -1.87
CA PRO A 172 -25.85 4.71 -2.14
C PRO A 172 -25.28 5.57 -1.03
N ASN A 173 -25.19 5.04 0.20
CA ASN A 173 -24.71 5.77 1.37
C ASN A 173 -24.06 4.85 2.41
N GLY A 174 -23.46 5.46 3.40
CA GLY A 174 -22.76 4.79 4.47
C GLY A 174 -21.23 4.90 4.32
N MET A 175 -20.50 4.37 5.28
CA MET A 175 -19.04 4.46 5.30
C MET A 175 -18.39 3.09 5.20
N ILE A 176 -17.37 2.99 4.35
CA ILE A 176 -16.45 1.85 4.28
C ILE A 176 -15.08 2.33 4.75
N ILE A 177 -14.51 1.63 5.73
CA ILE A 177 -13.22 1.99 6.29
C ILE A 177 -12.20 0.90 5.97
N VAL A 178 -11.09 1.29 5.35
CA VAL A 178 -9.92 0.41 5.13
C VAL A 178 -8.81 0.80 6.10
N THR A 179 -8.38 -0.12 6.95
CA THR A 179 -7.35 0.13 7.96
C THR A 179 -6.12 -0.74 7.78
N GLY A 180 -5.03 -0.33 8.38
CA GLY A 180 -3.74 -1.04 8.38
C GLY A 180 -2.55 -0.08 8.45
N PRO A 181 -1.32 -0.58 8.65
CA PRO A 181 -0.12 0.24 8.67
C PRO A 181 0.18 0.84 7.29
N THR A 182 1.15 1.74 7.27
CA THR A 182 1.72 2.26 6.02
C THR A 182 2.27 1.12 5.15
N GLY A 183 1.97 1.16 3.86
CA GLY A 183 2.40 0.13 2.92
C GLY A 183 1.57 -1.17 2.93
N SER A 184 0.44 -1.22 3.64
CA SER A 184 -0.49 -2.37 3.60
C SER A 184 -1.36 -2.44 2.34
N GLY A 185 -1.31 -1.44 1.46
CA GLY A 185 -2.07 -1.39 0.22
C GLY A 185 -3.45 -0.74 0.32
N LYS A 186 -3.73 0.04 1.38
CA LYS A 186 -5.03 0.72 1.58
C LYS A 186 -5.45 1.57 0.38
N THR A 187 -4.57 2.45 -0.07
CA THR A 187 -4.83 3.34 -1.23
C THR A 187 -5.14 2.53 -2.49
N THR A 188 -4.36 1.47 -2.75
CA THR A 188 -4.60 0.57 -3.90
C THR A 188 -6.00 -0.06 -3.83
N THR A 189 -6.42 -0.51 -2.65
CA THR A 189 -7.75 -1.10 -2.44
C THR A 189 -8.86 -0.06 -2.63
N LEU A 190 -8.71 1.14 -2.06
CA LEU A 190 -9.69 2.22 -2.23
C LEU A 190 -9.78 2.68 -3.68
N TYR A 191 -8.67 2.77 -4.39
CA TYR A 191 -8.66 3.11 -5.80
C TYR A 191 -9.29 2.00 -6.67
N ALA A 192 -9.11 0.73 -6.32
CA ALA A 192 -9.83 -0.38 -6.96
C ALA A 192 -11.35 -0.27 -6.73
N PHE A 193 -11.79 0.20 -5.54
CA PHE A 193 -13.21 0.49 -5.29
C PHE A 193 -13.71 1.62 -6.19
N LEU A 194 -12.98 2.74 -6.24
CA LEU A 194 -13.36 3.89 -7.07
C LEU A 194 -13.47 3.50 -8.54
N LYS A 195 -12.48 2.78 -9.09
CA LYS A 195 -12.53 2.29 -10.49
C LYS A 195 -13.75 1.40 -10.75
N LYS A 196 -14.13 0.55 -9.77
CA LYS A 196 -15.25 -0.38 -9.92
C LYS A 196 -16.62 0.29 -9.93
N ILE A 197 -16.76 1.42 -9.21
CA ILE A 197 -18.04 2.16 -9.11
C ILE A 197 -18.10 3.37 -10.03
N GLN A 198 -16.98 3.77 -10.60
CA GLN A 198 -16.93 4.91 -11.51
C GLN A 198 -17.84 4.74 -12.72
N SER A 199 -18.68 5.71 -12.94
CA SER A 199 -19.50 5.86 -14.17
C SER A 199 -19.73 7.35 -14.46
N PRO A 200 -20.15 7.72 -15.68
CA PRO A 200 -20.45 9.12 -16.02
C PRO A 200 -21.56 9.75 -15.16
N GLU A 201 -22.41 8.92 -14.52
CA GLU A 201 -23.54 9.33 -13.72
C GLU A 201 -23.18 9.51 -12.24
N ILE A 202 -21.98 9.10 -11.81
CA ILE A 202 -21.55 9.14 -10.41
C ILE A 202 -20.44 10.16 -10.23
N LYS A 203 -20.68 11.17 -9.41
CA LYS A 203 -19.67 12.18 -9.07
C LYS A 203 -18.83 11.72 -7.89
N ILE A 204 -17.57 11.40 -8.19
CA ILE A 204 -16.58 10.96 -7.21
C ILE A 204 -15.61 12.09 -6.91
N ILE A 205 -15.44 12.43 -5.63
CA ILE A 205 -14.46 13.42 -5.20
C ILE A 205 -13.57 12.83 -4.12
N THR A 206 -12.26 13.05 -4.21
CA THR A 206 -11.30 12.61 -3.19
C THR A 206 -10.63 13.78 -2.51
N ILE A 207 -10.23 13.58 -1.24
CA ILE A 207 -9.29 14.45 -0.53
C ILE A 207 -8.16 13.60 0.04
N GLU A 208 -6.92 13.92 -0.30
CA GLU A 208 -5.76 13.07 -0.07
C GLU A 208 -4.52 13.86 0.40
N ASP A 209 -3.58 13.19 1.06
CA ASP A 209 -2.34 13.77 1.56
C ASP A 209 -1.16 12.80 1.36
N PRO A 210 -0.49 12.88 0.20
CA PRO A 210 -0.89 13.51 -1.06
C PRO A 210 -1.66 12.55 -2.00
N ILE A 211 -2.13 13.02 -3.18
CA ILE A 211 -2.69 12.16 -4.25
C ILE A 211 -1.60 11.21 -4.75
N GLU A 212 -1.82 9.89 -4.63
CA GLU A 212 -0.83 8.88 -5.03
C GLU A 212 -0.81 8.64 -6.56
N TYR A 213 -1.98 8.57 -7.19
CA TYR A 213 -2.14 8.39 -8.64
C TYR A 213 -3.31 9.22 -9.14
N HIS A 214 -3.19 9.79 -10.32
CA HIS A 214 -4.30 10.45 -10.98
C HIS A 214 -5.26 9.41 -11.58
N LEU A 215 -6.53 9.53 -11.24
CA LEU A 215 -7.62 8.69 -11.74
C LEU A 215 -8.44 9.51 -12.74
N GLU A 216 -8.55 9.00 -13.96
CA GLU A 216 -9.36 9.64 -14.99
C GLU A 216 -10.84 9.66 -14.57
N GLY A 217 -11.54 10.76 -14.81
CA GLY A 217 -12.96 10.92 -14.48
C GLY A 217 -13.28 11.08 -12.99
N ILE A 218 -12.28 11.25 -12.12
CA ILE A 218 -12.45 11.50 -10.68
C ILE A 218 -11.87 12.87 -10.31
N SER A 219 -12.62 13.64 -9.55
CA SER A 219 -12.16 14.92 -9.02
C SER A 219 -11.31 14.69 -7.78
N GLN A 220 -9.98 14.82 -7.91
CA GLN A 220 -9.04 14.63 -6.81
C GLN A 220 -8.54 15.97 -6.29
N THR A 221 -8.59 16.17 -4.97
CA THR A 221 -8.01 17.34 -4.30
C THR A 221 -6.99 16.91 -3.24
N GLN A 222 -5.98 17.72 -3.05
CA GLN A 222 -4.88 17.45 -2.14
C GLN A 222 -4.87 18.46 -1.00
N VAL A 223 -4.65 17.99 0.21
CA VAL A 223 -4.42 18.81 1.42
C VAL A 223 -3.27 19.79 1.16
N ASN A 224 -3.46 21.04 1.58
CA ASN A 224 -2.46 22.10 1.54
C ASN A 224 -2.47 22.91 2.84
N PRO A 225 -1.67 22.50 3.86
CA PRO A 225 -1.65 23.18 5.15
C PRO A 225 -1.24 24.66 5.09
N GLU A 226 -0.47 25.06 4.07
CA GLU A 226 -0.05 26.47 3.89
C GLU A 226 -1.22 27.38 3.52
N GLU A 227 -2.30 26.85 2.97
CA GLU A 227 -3.53 27.54 2.60
C GLU A 227 -4.72 27.20 3.53
N ASP A 228 -4.46 26.68 4.73
CA ASP A 228 -5.49 26.19 5.68
C ASP A 228 -6.47 25.16 5.06
N TYR A 229 -6.03 24.47 4.01
CA TYR A 229 -6.80 23.43 3.34
C TYR A 229 -6.41 22.06 3.88
N ASP A 230 -6.96 21.72 5.05
CA ASP A 230 -6.82 20.43 5.72
C ASP A 230 -7.95 19.45 5.33
N PHE A 231 -7.92 18.24 5.88
CA PHE A 231 -8.97 17.23 5.61
C PHE A 231 -10.36 17.70 6.02
N ALA A 232 -10.50 18.38 7.15
CA ALA A 232 -11.81 18.82 7.66
C ALA A 232 -12.40 19.95 6.78
N ASN A 233 -11.61 20.98 6.48
CA ASN A 233 -12.02 22.11 5.65
C ASN A 233 -12.30 21.69 4.20
N GLY A 234 -11.42 20.80 3.65
CA GLY A 234 -11.59 20.25 2.33
C GLY A 234 -12.86 19.41 2.22
N LEU A 235 -13.12 18.53 3.19
CA LEU A 235 -14.32 17.69 3.21
C LEU A 235 -15.61 18.53 3.31
N GLN A 236 -15.63 19.59 4.15
CA GLN A 236 -16.75 20.54 4.18
C GLN A 236 -17.00 21.20 2.83
N SER A 237 -15.94 21.50 2.07
CA SER A 237 -16.06 22.10 0.75
C SER A 237 -16.55 21.07 -0.28
N ILE A 238 -16.11 19.83 -0.20
CA ILE A 238 -16.56 18.71 -1.03
C ILE A 238 -18.07 18.50 -0.89
N MET A 239 -18.61 18.56 0.32
CA MET A 239 -20.05 18.40 0.58
C MET A 239 -20.92 19.42 -0.18
N ARG A 240 -20.37 20.55 -0.58
CA ARG A 240 -21.09 21.56 -1.38
C ARG A 240 -20.94 21.37 -2.89
N GLN A 241 -20.24 20.32 -3.30
CA GLN A 241 -19.98 20.02 -4.72
C GLN A 241 -20.90 18.92 -5.27
N ASP A 242 -21.94 18.53 -4.53
CA ASP A 242 -22.91 17.49 -4.89
C ASP A 242 -22.24 16.15 -5.29
N PRO A 243 -21.40 15.56 -4.41
CA PRO A 243 -20.77 14.28 -4.66
C PRO A 243 -21.71 13.12 -4.35
N ASP A 244 -21.62 12.02 -5.10
CA ASP A 244 -22.23 10.74 -4.73
C ASP A 244 -21.29 9.91 -3.86
N VAL A 245 -19.99 9.95 -4.18
CA VAL A 245 -18.95 9.19 -3.50
C VAL A 245 -17.80 10.11 -3.08
N ILE A 246 -17.40 9.98 -1.82
CA ILE A 246 -16.31 10.76 -1.25
C ILE A 246 -15.21 9.79 -0.77
N LEU A 247 -13.96 10.02 -1.18
CA LEU A 247 -12.81 9.37 -0.57
C LEU A 247 -12.08 10.34 0.34
N VAL A 248 -11.93 9.97 1.61
CA VAL A 248 -11.11 10.65 2.60
C VAL A 248 -9.82 9.84 2.79
N GLY A 249 -8.70 10.37 2.35
CA GLY A 249 -7.40 9.70 2.36
C GLY A 249 -7.08 9.09 3.72
N GLU A 250 -7.29 9.85 4.79
CA GLU A 250 -7.22 9.33 6.16
C GLU A 250 -8.01 10.19 7.17
N ILE A 251 -8.47 9.55 8.24
CA ILE A 251 -9.10 10.20 9.38
C ILE A 251 -8.11 10.21 10.55
N ARG A 252 -7.56 11.40 10.86
CA ARG A 252 -6.58 11.58 11.96
C ARG A 252 -7.17 12.23 13.20
N ASP A 253 -8.22 13.02 13.03
CA ASP A 253 -8.80 13.88 14.07
C ASP A 253 -10.32 13.78 14.12
N ILE A 254 -10.88 14.34 15.19
CA ILE A 254 -12.32 14.28 15.46
C ILE A 254 -13.15 15.14 14.47
N ASN A 255 -12.62 16.23 13.96
CA ASN A 255 -13.37 17.11 13.07
C ASN A 255 -13.58 16.41 11.72
N THR A 256 -12.51 15.85 11.14
CA THR A 256 -12.57 15.01 9.94
C THR A 256 -13.51 13.82 10.15
N ALA A 257 -13.42 13.13 11.30
CA ALA A 257 -14.28 11.99 11.61
C ALA A 257 -15.77 12.37 11.65
N LYS A 258 -16.11 13.48 12.33
CA LYS A 258 -17.50 13.95 12.43
C LYS A 258 -18.10 14.29 11.07
N ILE A 259 -17.37 15.03 10.22
CA ILE A 259 -17.86 15.43 8.90
C ILE A 259 -18.03 14.20 8.01
N ALA A 260 -17.07 13.26 8.01
CA ALA A 260 -17.12 12.04 7.22
C ALA A 260 -18.30 11.13 7.63
N LEU A 261 -18.51 10.93 8.95
CA LEU A 261 -19.65 10.18 9.47
C LEU A 261 -20.98 10.83 9.11
N GLN A 262 -21.05 12.17 9.21
CA GLN A 262 -22.26 12.93 8.85
C GLN A 262 -22.56 12.81 7.35
N ALA A 263 -21.54 12.91 6.48
CA ALA A 263 -21.68 12.70 5.05
C ALA A 263 -22.28 11.30 4.74
N ALA A 264 -21.77 10.26 5.42
CA ALA A 264 -22.28 8.90 5.28
C ALA A 264 -23.74 8.75 5.68
N LEU A 265 -24.22 9.51 6.67
CA LEU A 265 -25.62 9.49 7.11
C LEU A 265 -26.54 10.33 6.21
N THR A 266 -25.99 11.31 5.48
CA THR A 266 -26.76 12.26 4.67
C THR A 266 -26.79 11.91 3.18
N GLY A 267 -26.58 10.67 2.82
CA GLY A 267 -26.81 10.16 1.46
C GLY A 267 -25.56 9.91 0.62
N HIS A 268 -24.35 10.02 1.18
CA HIS A 268 -23.11 9.82 0.44
C HIS A 268 -22.44 8.50 0.80
N LEU A 269 -21.84 7.83 -0.18
CA LEU A 269 -20.92 6.74 0.09
C LEU A 269 -19.53 7.31 0.43
N VAL A 270 -19.09 7.10 1.67
CA VAL A 270 -17.80 7.59 2.15
C VAL A 270 -16.80 6.42 2.24
N LEU A 271 -15.69 6.56 1.55
CA LEU A 271 -14.54 5.66 1.64
C LEU A 271 -13.46 6.36 2.47
N ALA A 272 -12.92 5.71 3.49
CA ALA A 272 -11.91 6.34 4.34
C ALA A 272 -10.82 5.36 4.78
N THR A 273 -9.66 5.90 5.22
CA THR A 273 -8.68 5.09 5.92
C THR A 273 -8.47 5.50 7.36
N LEU A 274 -8.05 4.53 8.15
CA LEU A 274 -7.57 4.68 9.52
C LEU A 274 -6.28 3.88 9.72
N HIS A 275 -5.61 4.12 10.82
CA HIS A 275 -4.43 3.36 11.23
C HIS A 275 -4.74 2.56 12.51
N THR A 276 -5.24 1.33 12.34
CA THR A 276 -5.43 0.35 13.42
C THR A 276 -4.84 -1.00 13.02
N ASN A 277 -4.60 -1.86 13.99
CA ASN A 277 -3.96 -3.15 13.77
C ASN A 277 -4.90 -4.22 13.21
N ASP A 278 -6.19 -4.15 13.58
CA ASP A 278 -7.24 -5.06 13.14
C ASP A 278 -8.54 -4.30 12.83
N ALA A 279 -9.50 -4.99 12.25
CA ALA A 279 -10.75 -4.36 11.84
C ALA A 279 -11.65 -3.97 13.04
N PRO A 280 -11.84 -4.79 14.10
CA PRO A 280 -12.66 -4.41 15.24
C PRO A 280 -12.13 -3.20 16.00
N SER A 281 -10.81 -3.03 16.12
CA SER A 281 -10.19 -1.88 16.79
C SER A 281 -10.46 -0.55 16.08
N THR A 282 -10.87 -0.58 14.81
CA THR A 282 -11.26 0.61 14.05
C THR A 282 -12.45 1.33 14.67
N ILE A 283 -13.43 0.59 15.16
CA ILE A 283 -14.61 1.12 15.84
C ILE A 283 -14.19 1.84 17.13
N GLN A 284 -13.37 1.17 17.95
CA GLN A 284 -12.89 1.77 19.20
C GLN A 284 -12.07 3.03 18.92
N ARG A 285 -11.22 3.02 17.87
CA ARG A 285 -10.41 4.17 17.50
C ARG A 285 -11.25 5.40 17.16
N LEU A 286 -12.38 5.25 16.46
CA LEU A 286 -13.28 6.36 16.17
C LEU A 286 -13.93 6.92 17.47
N ILE A 287 -14.32 6.02 18.37
CA ILE A 287 -14.88 6.41 19.68
C ILE A 287 -13.82 7.14 20.52
N ASP A 288 -12.59 6.66 20.51
CA ASP A 288 -11.46 7.28 21.25
C ASP A 288 -11.09 8.66 20.67
N LEU A 289 -11.27 8.87 19.36
CA LEU A 289 -11.16 10.19 18.74
C LEU A 289 -12.28 11.15 19.21
N GLY A 290 -13.35 10.65 19.84
CA GLY A 290 -14.48 11.43 20.33
C GLY A 290 -15.74 11.34 19.45
N ALA A 291 -15.80 10.39 18.50
CA ALA A 291 -17.01 10.17 17.73
C ALA A 291 -18.11 9.56 18.60
N ASP A 292 -19.36 10.00 18.39
CA ASP A 292 -20.50 9.46 19.12
C ASP A 292 -20.81 8.03 18.68
N PRO A 293 -20.93 7.05 19.61
CA PRO A 293 -21.22 5.67 19.27
C PRO A 293 -22.50 5.46 18.45
N THR A 294 -23.50 6.30 18.64
CA THR A 294 -24.75 6.21 17.89
C THR A 294 -24.51 6.54 16.41
N THR A 295 -23.75 7.60 16.19
CA THR A 295 -23.34 8.02 14.84
C THR A 295 -22.45 6.98 14.17
N VAL A 296 -21.47 6.43 14.90
CA VAL A 296 -20.55 5.38 14.40
C VAL A 296 -21.34 4.13 14.01
N ALA A 297 -22.26 3.66 14.88
CA ALA A 297 -23.08 2.47 14.61
C ALA A 297 -24.00 2.63 13.40
N ALA A 298 -24.52 3.83 13.16
CA ALA A 298 -25.47 4.10 12.08
C ALA A 298 -24.78 4.39 10.74
N ALA A 299 -23.59 5.04 10.76
CA ALA A 299 -22.91 5.50 9.55
C ALA A 299 -22.05 4.42 8.89
N ILE A 300 -21.45 3.51 9.65
CA ILE A 300 -20.48 2.55 9.11
C ILE A 300 -21.20 1.31 8.58
N ASN A 301 -20.93 0.96 7.34
CA ASN A 301 -21.43 -0.26 6.71
C ASN A 301 -20.43 -1.43 6.85
N PHE A 302 -19.14 -1.14 6.64
CA PHE A 302 -18.13 -2.18 6.45
C PHE A 302 -16.76 -1.71 6.91
N VAL A 303 -16.04 -2.56 7.60
CA VAL A 303 -14.68 -2.32 8.07
C VAL A 303 -13.75 -3.40 7.55
N VAL A 304 -12.62 -2.98 7.01
CA VAL A 304 -11.62 -3.87 6.38
C VAL A 304 -10.25 -3.55 6.93
N ALA A 305 -9.60 -4.50 7.57
CA ALA A 305 -8.18 -4.43 7.87
C ALA A 305 -7.39 -5.19 6.80
N GLN A 306 -6.23 -4.64 6.43
CA GLN A 306 -5.44 -5.16 5.33
C GLN A 306 -3.94 -5.20 5.65
N ARG A 307 -3.28 -6.26 5.17
CA ARG A 307 -1.82 -6.41 5.10
C ARG A 307 -1.43 -6.93 3.72
N LEU A 308 -0.13 -6.87 3.40
CA LEU A 308 0.44 -7.48 2.19
C LEU A 308 1.43 -8.57 2.59
N LEU A 309 1.17 -9.78 2.12
CA LEU A 309 2.08 -10.93 2.22
C LEU A 309 2.83 -11.10 0.90
N ARG A 310 4.12 -11.43 0.98
CA ARG A 310 4.89 -11.82 -0.20
C ARG A 310 4.48 -13.22 -0.65
N LYS A 311 4.31 -13.39 -1.95
CA LYS A 311 4.06 -14.71 -2.54
C LYS A 311 5.37 -15.48 -2.65
N VAL A 312 5.36 -16.74 -2.25
CA VAL A 312 6.53 -17.61 -2.40
C VAL A 312 6.90 -17.73 -3.88
N CYS A 313 8.19 -17.78 -4.18
CA CYS A 313 8.68 -17.88 -5.54
C CYS A 313 8.38 -19.28 -6.13
N GLN A 314 7.54 -19.33 -7.14
CA GLN A 314 7.13 -20.59 -7.78
C GLN A 314 8.30 -21.39 -8.40
N LYS A 315 9.44 -20.73 -8.73
CA LYS A 315 10.61 -21.41 -9.32
C LYS A 315 11.52 -22.07 -8.30
N CYS A 316 11.47 -21.69 -7.02
CA CYS A 316 12.41 -22.21 -6.02
C CYS A 316 11.75 -22.59 -4.69
N ALA A 317 10.46 -22.43 -4.54
CA ALA A 317 9.75 -22.91 -3.38
C ALA A 317 9.97 -24.42 -3.20
N LYS A 318 10.23 -24.82 -1.97
CA LYS A 318 10.20 -26.22 -1.57
C LYS A 318 8.96 -26.45 -0.72
N PHE A 319 8.29 -27.56 -0.93
CA PHE A 319 7.17 -27.97 -0.10
C PHE A 319 7.69 -29.03 0.87
N GLU A 320 7.45 -28.79 2.16
CA GLU A 320 7.88 -29.66 3.24
C GLU A 320 6.69 -30.07 4.10
N LYS A 321 6.70 -31.31 4.59
CA LYS A 321 5.64 -31.78 5.48
C LYS A 321 5.60 -30.94 6.74
N ILE A 322 4.38 -30.58 7.12
CA ILE A 322 4.11 -29.82 8.34
C ILE A 322 4.54 -30.60 9.58
N SER A 323 5.22 -29.97 10.52
CA SER A 323 5.62 -30.57 11.80
C SER A 323 4.42 -30.72 12.74
N GLN A 324 4.56 -31.60 13.75
CA GLN A 324 3.51 -31.81 14.75
C GLN A 324 3.17 -30.51 15.50
N LYS A 325 4.16 -29.68 15.80
CA LYS A 325 3.98 -28.39 16.45
C LYS A 325 3.18 -27.43 15.57
N GLU A 326 3.54 -27.31 14.30
CA GLU A 326 2.81 -26.45 13.34
C GLU A 326 1.36 -26.93 13.18
N ILE A 327 1.09 -28.24 13.22
CA ILE A 327 -0.29 -28.76 13.20
C ILE A 327 -1.08 -28.28 14.42
N GLU A 328 -0.48 -28.34 15.60
CA GLU A 328 -1.12 -27.88 16.85
C GLU A 328 -1.37 -26.38 16.82
N ASP A 329 -0.40 -25.60 16.37
CA ASP A 329 -0.52 -24.13 16.20
C ASP A 329 -1.63 -23.78 15.21
N PHE A 330 -1.72 -24.47 14.08
CA PHE A 330 -2.82 -24.26 13.12
C PHE A 330 -4.18 -24.65 13.72
N LYS A 331 -4.29 -25.79 14.38
CA LYS A 331 -5.55 -26.20 15.03
C LYS A 331 -6.00 -25.17 16.06
N LYS A 332 -5.08 -24.65 16.86
CA LYS A 332 -5.36 -23.59 17.84
C LYS A 332 -5.82 -22.30 17.18
N ALA A 333 -5.16 -21.88 16.10
CA ALA A 333 -5.55 -20.67 15.35
C ALA A 333 -6.95 -20.77 14.73
N PHE A 334 -7.40 -21.98 14.39
CA PHE A 334 -8.71 -22.25 13.83
C PHE A 334 -9.75 -22.77 14.85
N GLU A 335 -9.46 -22.75 16.14
CA GLU A 335 -10.38 -23.20 17.19
C GLU A 335 -11.67 -22.36 17.20
N VAL A 336 -11.53 -21.05 17.07
CA VAL A 336 -12.65 -20.11 16.89
C VAL A 336 -12.66 -19.63 15.45
N PHE A 337 -13.45 -20.29 14.60
CA PHE A 337 -13.50 -20.03 13.17
C PHE A 337 -14.93 -19.95 12.65
N PRO A 338 -15.24 -19.09 11.66
CA PRO A 338 -16.59 -18.99 11.11
C PRO A 338 -17.04 -20.30 10.47
N LYS A 339 -18.21 -20.82 10.89
CA LYS A 339 -18.77 -22.07 10.36
C LYS A 339 -19.11 -22.03 8.87
N THR A 340 -19.27 -20.83 8.32
CA THR A 340 -19.61 -20.58 6.92
C THR A 340 -18.44 -20.69 5.97
N VAL A 341 -17.19 -20.66 6.49
CA VAL A 341 -15.97 -20.66 5.69
C VAL A 341 -15.30 -22.02 5.76
N LYS A 342 -14.99 -22.60 4.59
CA LYS A 342 -14.28 -23.88 4.51
C LYS A 342 -12.77 -23.68 4.70
N ILE A 343 -12.18 -24.46 5.58
CA ILE A 343 -10.72 -24.58 5.71
C ILE A 343 -10.21 -25.84 5.03
N PRO A 344 -9.04 -25.80 4.38
CA PRO A 344 -8.38 -27.01 3.91
C PRO A 344 -8.06 -27.94 5.08
N ALA A 345 -8.06 -29.26 4.83
CA ALA A 345 -7.80 -30.25 5.88
C ALA A 345 -6.35 -30.14 6.41
N ILE A 346 -6.21 -29.95 7.71
CA ILE A 346 -4.91 -29.90 8.40
C ILE A 346 -4.56 -31.32 8.88
N THR A 347 -3.80 -32.03 8.05
CA THR A 347 -3.36 -33.41 8.31
C THR A 347 -1.83 -33.50 8.36
N LYS A 348 -1.30 -34.62 8.88
CA LYS A 348 0.15 -34.89 8.90
C LYS A 348 0.79 -34.97 7.51
N ASN A 349 -0.02 -35.10 6.46
CA ASN A 349 0.44 -35.15 5.07
C ASN A 349 0.38 -33.79 4.38
N LEU A 350 -0.06 -32.74 5.10
CA LEU A 350 -0.06 -31.38 4.56
C LEU A 350 1.38 -30.93 4.32
N GLU A 351 1.65 -30.43 3.13
CA GLU A 351 2.91 -29.81 2.76
C GLU A 351 2.75 -28.31 2.66
N ILE A 352 3.63 -27.56 3.29
CA ILE A 352 3.63 -26.10 3.29
C ILE A 352 4.90 -25.58 2.61
N PRO A 353 4.85 -24.42 1.93
CA PRO A 353 5.99 -23.89 1.22
C PRO A 353 7.05 -23.31 2.18
N LYS A 354 8.31 -23.54 1.83
CA LYS A 354 9.49 -22.90 2.41
C LYS A 354 10.21 -22.08 1.34
N ALA A 355 10.61 -20.86 1.69
CA ALA A 355 11.31 -19.96 0.79
C ALA A 355 12.78 -20.36 0.68
N LYS A 356 13.28 -20.69 -0.54
CA LYS A 356 14.69 -21.06 -0.76
C LYS A 356 15.54 -19.91 -1.28
N GLY A 357 15.08 -19.23 -2.32
CA GLY A 357 15.81 -18.21 -3.04
C GLY A 357 16.47 -18.72 -4.33
N CYS A 358 16.33 -17.96 -5.41
CA CYS A 358 16.98 -18.18 -6.70
C CYS A 358 17.14 -16.83 -7.44
N LYS A 359 17.85 -16.81 -8.56
CA LYS A 359 18.00 -15.59 -9.37
C LYS A 359 16.67 -14.95 -9.72
N PHE A 360 15.63 -15.74 -10.07
CA PHE A 360 14.32 -15.23 -10.47
C PHE A 360 13.60 -14.39 -9.39
N CYS A 361 13.89 -14.63 -8.12
CA CYS A 361 13.34 -13.91 -6.97
C CYS A 361 14.38 -13.04 -6.25
N ASN A 362 15.47 -12.67 -6.90
CA ASN A 362 16.58 -11.94 -6.28
C ASN A 362 17.08 -12.60 -4.99
N PHE A 363 17.11 -13.92 -4.95
CA PHE A 363 17.51 -14.77 -3.81
C PHE A 363 16.68 -14.60 -2.52
N THR A 364 15.56 -13.88 -2.59
CA THR A 364 14.67 -13.65 -1.43
C THR A 364 13.78 -14.85 -1.11
N GLY A 365 13.54 -15.72 -2.07
CA GLY A 365 12.53 -16.79 -1.97
C GLY A 365 11.09 -16.34 -2.24
N PHE A 366 10.87 -15.04 -2.51
CA PHE A 366 9.54 -14.47 -2.73
C PHE A 366 9.50 -13.63 -4.02
N ARG A 367 8.32 -13.56 -4.65
CA ARG A 367 8.09 -12.70 -5.82
C ARG A 367 6.63 -12.27 -5.91
N GLY A 368 6.41 -10.95 -5.86
CA GLY A 368 5.11 -10.34 -5.84
C GLY A 368 4.44 -10.42 -4.47
N ARG A 369 3.34 -9.71 -4.33
CA ARG A 369 2.58 -9.58 -3.08
C ARG A 369 1.13 -9.96 -3.31
N LYS A 370 0.43 -10.27 -2.22
CA LYS A 370 -1.01 -10.53 -2.19
C LYS A 370 -1.60 -9.83 -0.97
N GLY A 371 -2.79 -9.26 -1.11
CA GLY A 371 -3.56 -8.75 0.01
C GLY A 371 -4.05 -9.89 0.91
N VAL A 372 -3.94 -9.70 2.21
CA VAL A 372 -4.62 -10.49 3.23
C VAL A 372 -5.56 -9.57 4.00
N PHE A 373 -6.78 -10.05 4.22
CA PHE A 373 -7.87 -9.22 4.70
C PHE A 373 -8.55 -9.84 5.91
N GLU A 374 -8.96 -8.96 6.83
CA GLU A 374 -9.90 -9.22 7.91
C GLU A 374 -11.01 -8.18 7.77
N ALA A 375 -12.25 -8.61 7.56
CA ALA A 375 -13.33 -7.68 7.26
C ALA A 375 -14.66 -8.14 7.85
N PHE A 376 -15.47 -7.21 8.32
CA PHE A 376 -16.80 -7.48 8.86
C PHE A 376 -17.80 -6.36 8.56
N LEU A 377 -19.05 -6.74 8.45
CA LEU A 377 -20.21 -5.86 8.28
C LEU A 377 -20.71 -5.36 9.64
N ILE A 378 -21.18 -4.12 9.67
CA ILE A 378 -21.85 -3.56 10.84
C ILE A 378 -23.34 -3.93 10.77
N ASP A 379 -23.68 -5.11 11.28
CA ASP A 379 -25.07 -5.58 11.44
C ASP A 379 -25.68 -5.12 12.76
N GLU A 380 -26.96 -5.43 12.98
CA GLU A 380 -27.67 -5.05 14.20
C GLU A 380 -27.01 -5.55 15.49
N LYS A 381 -26.35 -6.71 15.47
CA LYS A 381 -25.66 -7.24 16.64
C LYS A 381 -24.41 -6.44 16.96
N ILE A 382 -23.64 -6.11 15.94
CA ILE A 382 -22.45 -5.26 16.06
C ILE A 382 -22.86 -3.84 16.48
N GLN A 383 -23.94 -3.26 15.90
CA GLN A 383 -24.47 -1.95 16.30
C GLN A 383 -24.83 -1.91 17.79
N LYS A 384 -25.51 -2.94 18.30
CA LYS A 384 -25.86 -3.05 19.73
C LYS A 384 -24.61 -3.06 20.63
N LEU A 385 -23.52 -3.71 20.21
CA LEU A 385 -22.26 -3.71 20.95
C LEU A 385 -21.58 -2.33 20.89
N ILE A 386 -21.58 -1.67 19.74
CA ILE A 386 -21.05 -0.30 19.60
C ILE A 386 -21.79 0.67 20.53
N LEU A 387 -23.13 0.64 20.53
CA LEU A 387 -23.96 1.49 21.39
C LEU A 387 -23.68 1.27 22.89
N LYS A 388 -23.38 0.02 23.28
CA LYS A 388 -23.01 -0.34 24.66
C LYS A 388 -21.55 -0.01 25.00
N LYS A 389 -20.78 0.51 24.05
CA LYS A 389 -19.32 0.70 24.17
C LYS A 389 -18.63 -0.59 24.64
N ALA A 390 -19.03 -1.72 24.05
CA ALA A 390 -18.48 -3.03 24.41
C ALA A 390 -16.98 -3.10 24.12
N PRO A 391 -16.21 -3.85 24.91
CA PRO A 391 -14.77 -4.04 24.64
C PRO A 391 -14.50 -4.62 23.26
N VAL A 392 -13.34 -4.30 22.67
CA VAL A 392 -12.95 -4.73 21.32
C VAL A 392 -13.03 -6.25 21.13
N PHE A 393 -12.71 -7.03 22.17
CA PHE A 393 -12.76 -8.50 22.08
C PHE A 393 -14.21 -9.04 21.91
N GLU A 394 -15.22 -8.36 22.43
CA GLU A 394 -16.64 -8.73 22.23
C GLU A 394 -17.06 -8.43 20.78
N LEU A 395 -16.67 -7.25 20.24
CA LEU A 395 -16.88 -6.91 18.83
C LEU A 395 -16.21 -7.96 17.93
N LYS A 396 -14.95 -8.33 18.23
CA LYS A 396 -14.19 -9.33 17.48
C LYS A 396 -14.90 -10.70 17.50
N ASN A 397 -15.33 -11.16 18.68
CA ASN A 397 -16.01 -12.44 18.81
C ASN A 397 -17.35 -12.45 18.03
N GLN A 398 -18.12 -11.36 18.10
CA GLN A 398 -19.36 -11.26 17.34
C GLN A 398 -19.09 -11.19 15.83
N ALA A 399 -18.07 -10.46 15.39
CA ALA A 399 -17.68 -10.40 13.99
C ALA A 399 -17.27 -11.79 13.45
N ILE A 400 -16.53 -12.59 14.22
CA ILE A 400 -16.17 -13.98 13.84
C ILE A 400 -17.45 -14.85 13.77
N GLN A 401 -18.37 -14.72 14.71
CA GLN A 401 -19.66 -15.44 14.64
C GLN A 401 -20.47 -15.07 13.40
N ASN A 402 -20.35 -13.83 12.95
CA ASN A 402 -21.01 -13.32 11.74
C ASN A 402 -20.27 -13.68 10.45
N GLY A 403 -19.14 -14.39 10.52
CA GLY A 403 -18.39 -14.87 9.35
C GLY A 403 -17.05 -14.20 9.10
N MET A 404 -16.60 -13.29 9.96
CA MET A 404 -15.26 -12.68 9.82
C MET A 404 -14.16 -13.71 10.00
N VAL A 405 -13.28 -13.82 9.04
CA VAL A 405 -12.01 -14.54 9.15
C VAL A 405 -10.96 -13.56 9.66
N THR A 406 -10.26 -13.87 10.74
CA THR A 406 -9.22 -12.99 11.27
C THR A 406 -8.04 -12.88 10.32
N MET A 407 -7.25 -11.81 10.44
CA MET A 407 -6.05 -11.58 9.63
C MET A 407 -5.10 -12.79 9.68
N GLN A 408 -4.84 -13.30 10.88
CA GLN A 408 -4.00 -14.47 11.10
C GLN A 408 -4.57 -15.71 10.40
N GLN A 409 -5.86 -15.98 10.56
CA GLN A 409 -6.52 -17.13 9.91
C GLN A 409 -6.48 -17.02 8.40
N SER A 410 -6.76 -15.82 7.85
CA SER A 410 -6.68 -15.56 6.42
C SER A 410 -5.27 -15.81 5.87
N ALA A 411 -4.24 -15.35 6.58
CA ALA A 411 -2.85 -15.56 6.23
C ALA A 411 -2.44 -17.05 6.31
N LEU A 412 -2.87 -17.78 7.36
CA LEU A 412 -2.60 -19.22 7.50
C LEU A 412 -3.28 -20.05 6.40
N ILE A 413 -4.47 -19.65 5.94
CA ILE A 413 -5.09 -20.28 4.77
C ILE A 413 -4.24 -20.11 3.53
N ASP A 414 -3.60 -18.95 3.35
CA ASP A 414 -2.67 -18.71 2.24
C ASP A 414 -1.39 -19.56 2.35
N VAL A 415 -0.92 -19.89 3.56
CA VAL A 415 0.17 -20.87 3.76
C VAL A 415 -0.26 -22.28 3.34
N ILE A 416 -1.42 -22.74 3.81
CA ILE A 416 -1.99 -24.06 3.46
C ILE A 416 -2.24 -24.16 1.94
N SER A 417 -2.59 -23.07 1.30
CA SER A 417 -2.80 -22.97 -0.15
C SER A 417 -1.50 -22.84 -0.96
N GLY A 418 -0.33 -22.84 -0.32
CA GLY A 418 0.95 -22.77 -1.00
C GLY A 418 1.32 -21.38 -1.54
N ILE A 419 0.65 -20.33 -1.09
CA ILE A 419 0.84 -18.94 -1.61
C ILE A 419 1.98 -18.22 -0.91
N THR A 420 2.11 -18.41 0.41
CA THR A 420 3.13 -17.76 1.26
C THR A 420 3.70 -18.75 2.27
N THR A 421 4.69 -18.32 3.06
CA THR A 421 5.31 -19.16 4.09
C THR A 421 4.85 -18.77 5.49
N LEU A 422 5.02 -19.67 6.46
CA LEU A 422 4.70 -19.39 7.86
C LEU A 422 5.55 -18.24 8.40
N ASP A 423 6.86 -18.23 8.09
CA ASP A 423 7.77 -17.15 8.51
C ASP A 423 7.31 -15.77 8.01
N GLU A 424 6.74 -15.70 6.80
CA GLU A 424 6.20 -14.47 6.26
C GLU A 424 4.93 -14.03 6.99
N VAL A 425 4.07 -14.97 7.38
CA VAL A 425 2.88 -14.68 8.20
C VAL A 425 3.30 -14.15 9.57
N GLU A 426 4.25 -14.78 10.24
CA GLU A 426 4.79 -14.30 11.52
C GLU A 426 5.38 -12.91 11.41
N ARG A 427 6.10 -12.61 10.32
CA ARG A 427 6.69 -11.29 10.09
C ARG A 427 5.67 -10.17 9.92
N VAL A 428 4.49 -10.45 9.37
CA VAL A 428 3.52 -9.42 8.90
C VAL A 428 2.30 -9.31 9.81
N VAL A 429 1.85 -10.43 10.39
CA VAL A 429 0.54 -10.52 11.06
C VAL A 429 0.67 -10.72 12.58
N SER A 430 1.88 -11.01 13.08
CA SER A 430 2.15 -11.17 14.52
C SER A 430 2.08 -9.86 15.30
#